data_2137573ec2989b5544e48396c3fef411
#
_entry.id   2137573ec2989b5544e48396c3fef411
#
_cell.length_a   1.000
_cell.length_b   1.000
_cell.length_c   1.000
_cell.angle_alpha   90.00
_cell.angle_beta   90.00
_cell.angle_gamma   90.00
#
_symmetry.space_group_name_H-M   'P 1'
#
loop_
_entity.id
_entity.type
_entity.pdbx_description
1 polymer ?
#
loop_
_entity_poly.entity_id
_entity_poly.type
_entity_poly.pdbx_seq_one_letter_code
_entity_poly.pdbx_strand_id
1 'polypeptide(L)'
;MFIKTSTTNETTWAALKAAVDNGTIAQGDLVIFNLKNGEEVAVRATQDKNGKWFFVLEDCLADEHCMNKRPTNKGAWAACDMRQYLNNTVFALLPDELQALIAPTTIVQIVDGERVETEDKLFLLSKTQVFGKGRWSEREPEDAQLLCFLREKDRVKECGDNGTWWWWLRSPEASGSSSFASVSNHGGSSTIAASYSCGVAFGFCLI
;
A
#
# COMPACT_ATOMS: atom_id res chain seq x y z
N MET A 1 -13.95 -15.78 -0.64
CA MET A 1 -13.44 -14.64 0.14
C MET A 1 -13.92 -14.77 1.58
N PHE A 2 -13.05 -14.52 2.55
CA PHE A 2 -13.40 -14.56 3.97
C PHE A 2 -13.07 -13.22 4.61
N ILE A 3 -14.00 -12.64 5.37
CA ILE A 3 -13.68 -11.57 6.32
C ILE A 3 -13.40 -12.24 7.65
N LYS A 4 -12.16 -12.12 8.13
CA LYS A 4 -11.76 -12.59 9.45
C LYS A 4 -11.99 -11.45 10.45
N THR A 5 -13.23 -11.33 10.89
CA THR A 5 -13.55 -10.68 12.15
C THR A 5 -13.35 -11.71 13.28
N SER A 6 -13.73 -11.40 14.52
CA SER A 6 -13.75 -12.39 15.62
C SER A 6 -14.57 -13.66 15.28
N THR A 7 -15.38 -13.63 14.23
CA THR A 7 -16.08 -14.76 13.59
C THR A 7 -15.76 -14.74 12.09
N THR A 8 -15.24 -15.88 11.57
CA THR A 8 -14.95 -16.02 10.13
C THR A 8 -16.27 -16.18 9.38
N ASN A 9 -16.64 -15.19 8.57
CA ASN A 9 -17.82 -15.22 7.73
C ASN A 9 -17.41 -15.23 6.26
N GLU A 10 -17.97 -16.15 5.47
CA GLU A 10 -17.88 -16.07 4.02
C GLU A 10 -18.74 -14.89 3.54
N THR A 11 -18.18 -14.04 2.68
CA THR A 11 -18.86 -12.85 2.19
C THR A 11 -18.59 -12.65 0.70
N THR A 12 -19.36 -11.79 0.07
CA THR A 12 -19.17 -11.37 -1.32
C THR A 12 -18.53 -9.99 -1.37
N TRP A 13 -17.92 -9.62 -2.49
CA TRP A 13 -17.38 -8.29 -2.71
C TRP A 13 -18.46 -7.20 -2.58
N ALA A 14 -19.69 -7.48 -3.05
CA ALA A 14 -20.81 -6.57 -2.90
C ALA A 14 -21.19 -6.35 -1.43
N ALA A 15 -21.16 -7.42 -0.62
CA ALA A 15 -21.43 -7.32 0.82
C ALA A 15 -20.32 -6.56 1.56
N LEU A 16 -19.05 -6.71 1.16
CA LEU A 16 -17.95 -5.92 1.68
C LEU A 16 -18.13 -4.42 1.37
N LYS A 17 -18.47 -4.10 0.12
CA LYS A 17 -18.77 -2.71 -0.28
C LYS A 17 -19.91 -2.14 0.56
N ALA A 18 -21.01 -2.88 0.71
CA ALA A 18 -22.13 -2.46 1.53
C ALA A 18 -21.73 -2.23 3.00
N ALA A 19 -20.81 -3.05 3.54
CA ALA A 19 -20.31 -2.89 4.90
C ALA A 19 -19.48 -1.60 5.06
N VAL A 20 -18.71 -1.22 4.03
CA VAL A 20 -18.00 0.07 3.99
C VAL A 20 -19.00 1.24 3.95
N ASP A 21 -19.97 1.19 3.03
CA ASP A 21 -20.96 2.25 2.85
C ASP A 21 -21.82 2.49 4.09
N ASN A 22 -22.19 1.39 4.77
CA ASN A 22 -23.02 1.44 5.98
C ASN A 22 -22.22 1.65 7.27
N GLY A 23 -20.89 1.74 7.19
CA GLY A 23 -20.00 1.91 8.34
C GLY A 23 -20.00 0.71 9.30
N THR A 24 -20.33 -0.50 8.80
CA THR A 24 -20.32 -1.74 9.59
C THR A 24 -19.01 -2.51 9.50
N ILE A 25 -18.09 -2.12 8.58
CA ILE A 25 -16.73 -2.63 8.57
C ILE A 25 -15.96 -2.07 9.76
N ALA A 26 -15.17 -2.93 10.40
CA ALA A 26 -14.38 -2.54 11.57
C ALA A 26 -12.91 -2.30 11.23
N GLN A 27 -12.30 -1.38 11.99
CA GLN A 27 -10.85 -1.17 11.95
C GLN A 27 -10.12 -2.49 12.28
N GLY A 28 -9.29 -2.96 11.34
CA GLY A 28 -8.51 -4.18 11.50
C GLY A 28 -9.15 -5.45 10.94
N ASP A 29 -10.36 -5.38 10.38
CA ASP A 29 -10.96 -6.50 9.67
C ASP A 29 -10.04 -6.98 8.54
N LEU A 30 -9.85 -8.29 8.42
CA LEU A 30 -9.07 -8.92 7.35
C LEU A 30 -9.99 -9.52 6.30
N VAL A 31 -9.74 -9.19 5.06
CA VAL A 31 -10.39 -9.78 3.88
C VAL A 31 -9.38 -10.66 3.17
N ILE A 32 -9.63 -11.97 3.14
CA ILE A 32 -8.75 -12.97 2.54
C ILE A 32 -9.34 -13.42 1.20
N PHE A 33 -8.52 -13.44 0.16
CA PHE A 33 -8.92 -13.88 -1.18
C PHE A 33 -7.71 -14.36 -2.01
N ASN A 34 -7.99 -15.02 -3.11
CA ASN A 34 -6.95 -15.45 -4.03
C ASN A 34 -6.83 -14.49 -5.21
N LEU A 35 -5.60 -14.18 -5.59
CA LEU A 35 -5.28 -13.58 -6.87
C LEU A 35 -5.52 -14.60 -8.00
N LYS A 36 -5.64 -14.13 -9.24
CA LYS A 36 -5.86 -15.01 -10.42
C LYS A 36 -4.71 -15.99 -10.70
N ASN A 37 -3.50 -15.69 -10.19
CA ASN A 37 -2.36 -16.61 -10.23
C ASN A 37 -2.40 -17.71 -9.15
N GLY A 38 -3.40 -17.70 -8.27
CA GLY A 38 -3.58 -18.67 -7.18
C GLY A 38 -2.95 -18.25 -5.85
N GLU A 39 -2.22 -17.14 -5.78
CA GLU A 39 -1.67 -16.60 -4.54
C GLU A 39 -2.79 -16.15 -3.61
N GLU A 40 -2.82 -16.67 -2.37
CA GLU A 40 -3.73 -16.19 -1.33
C GLU A 40 -3.14 -14.94 -0.68
N VAL A 41 -3.95 -13.89 -0.59
CA VAL A 41 -3.58 -12.63 0.05
C VAL A 41 -4.64 -12.19 1.05
N ALA A 42 -4.22 -11.44 2.06
CA ALA A 42 -5.10 -10.77 3.00
C ALA A 42 -4.93 -9.26 2.89
N VAL A 43 -6.03 -8.51 2.92
CA VAL A 43 -6.00 -7.06 3.07
C VAL A 43 -6.67 -6.67 4.38
N ARG A 44 -6.07 -5.74 5.08
CA ARG A 44 -6.58 -5.15 6.32
C ARG A 44 -7.39 -3.90 6.01
N ALA A 45 -8.63 -3.84 6.48
CA ALA A 45 -9.41 -2.62 6.50
C ALA A 45 -8.88 -1.66 7.56
N THR A 46 -8.58 -0.44 7.20
CA THR A 46 -8.07 0.60 8.11
C THR A 46 -8.54 1.98 7.70
N GLN A 47 -8.71 2.86 8.66
CA GLN A 47 -8.90 4.28 8.40
C GLN A 47 -7.57 5.03 8.55
N ASP A 48 -7.48 6.17 7.87
CA ASP A 48 -6.50 7.19 8.22
C ASP A 48 -7.03 8.06 9.40
N LYS A 49 -6.20 8.97 9.88
CA LYS A 49 -6.59 9.90 10.96
C LYS A 49 -7.69 10.91 10.56
N ASN A 50 -8.04 10.98 9.27
CA ASN A 50 -9.13 11.81 8.75
C ASN A 50 -10.43 11.01 8.52
N GLY A 51 -10.41 9.69 8.79
CA GLY A 51 -11.57 8.81 8.69
C GLY A 51 -11.78 8.19 7.31
N LYS A 52 -10.85 8.37 6.35
CA LYS A 52 -10.92 7.74 5.03
C LYS A 52 -10.53 6.27 5.14
N TRP A 53 -11.34 5.37 4.53
CA TRP A 53 -11.08 3.94 4.49
C TRP A 53 -10.06 3.56 3.42
N PHE A 54 -9.16 2.66 3.83
CA PHE A 54 -8.15 2.01 3.00
C PHE A 54 -8.18 0.51 3.23
N PHE A 55 -7.83 -0.26 2.21
CA PHE A 55 -7.53 -1.67 2.29
C PHE A 55 -6.05 -1.85 1.94
N VAL A 56 -5.28 -2.40 2.85
CA VAL A 56 -3.82 -2.51 2.74
C VAL A 56 -3.43 -3.98 2.89
N LEU A 57 -2.57 -4.49 2.00
CA LEU A 57 -2.04 -5.84 2.16
C LEU A 57 -1.49 -6.04 3.57
N GLU A 58 -1.90 -7.14 4.22
CA GLU A 58 -1.44 -7.53 5.55
C GLU A 58 0.05 -7.86 5.50
N ASP A 59 0.45 -8.67 4.53
CA ASP A 59 1.82 -9.05 4.21
C ASP A 59 2.18 -8.61 2.79
N CYS A 60 3.41 -8.84 2.36
CA CYS A 60 3.84 -8.54 1.00
C CYS A 60 3.30 -9.57 0.00
N LEU A 61 3.30 -9.25 -1.28
CA LEU A 61 3.19 -10.23 -2.36
C LEU A 61 4.34 -11.24 -2.28
N ALA A 62 4.13 -12.44 -2.82
CA ALA A 62 5.14 -13.49 -2.85
C ALA A 62 6.42 -13.05 -3.59
N ASP A 63 6.24 -12.29 -4.68
CA ASP A 63 7.36 -11.80 -5.49
C ASP A 63 7.82 -10.41 -5.02
N GLU A 64 9.13 -10.28 -4.77
CA GLU A 64 9.78 -8.99 -4.60
C GLU A 64 9.89 -8.24 -5.93
N HIS A 65 9.91 -6.90 -5.85
CA HIS A 65 10.05 -6.05 -7.03
C HIS A 65 10.88 -4.80 -6.72
N CYS A 66 11.58 -4.25 -7.72
CA CYS A 66 12.29 -2.99 -7.59
C CYS A 66 11.35 -1.80 -7.86
N MET A 67 11.66 -0.64 -7.27
CA MET A 67 10.93 0.61 -7.57
C MET A 67 11.17 1.07 -9.00
N ASN A 68 12.43 0.97 -9.45
CA ASN A 68 12.88 1.31 -10.80
C ASN A 68 13.99 0.35 -11.24
N LYS A 69 14.09 0.10 -12.52
CA LYS A 69 15.21 -0.70 -13.10
C LYS A 69 16.57 -0.05 -12.89
N ARG A 70 16.62 1.27 -12.68
CA ARG A 70 17.82 2.04 -12.39
C ARG A 70 17.74 2.64 -10.98
N PRO A 71 18.88 2.88 -10.30
CA PRO A 71 18.90 3.51 -8.98
C PRO A 71 18.59 5.02 -9.09
N THR A 72 17.34 5.36 -9.33
CA THR A 72 16.85 6.75 -9.42
C THR A 72 15.47 6.88 -8.79
N ASN A 73 15.24 7.99 -8.10
CA ASN A 73 13.91 8.38 -7.61
C ASN A 73 13.36 9.61 -8.33
N LYS A 74 13.96 9.97 -9.47
CA LYS A 74 13.54 11.14 -10.26
C LYS A 74 12.09 10.99 -10.71
N GLY A 75 11.30 12.05 -10.50
CA GLY A 75 9.87 12.07 -10.78
C GLY A 75 9.03 11.32 -9.75
N ALA A 76 9.64 10.85 -8.66
CA ALA A 76 9.00 10.23 -7.51
C ALA A 76 8.04 9.09 -7.90
N TRP A 77 6.89 8.97 -7.22
CA TRP A 77 5.89 7.94 -7.50
C TRP A 77 5.32 8.05 -8.92
N ALA A 78 5.07 9.26 -9.39
CA ALA A 78 4.45 9.49 -10.70
C ALA A 78 5.22 8.86 -11.86
N ALA A 79 6.56 8.80 -11.77
CA ALA A 79 7.42 8.30 -12.85
C ALA A 79 8.03 6.92 -12.57
N CYS A 80 7.74 6.26 -11.42
CA CYS A 80 8.41 5.01 -11.10
C CYS A 80 7.81 3.79 -11.81
N ASP A 81 8.67 2.79 -12.11
CA ASP A 81 8.26 1.54 -12.76
C ASP A 81 7.29 0.73 -11.88
N MET A 82 7.44 0.79 -10.55
CA MET A 82 6.55 0.15 -9.57
C MET A 82 5.10 0.60 -9.73
N ARG A 83 4.85 1.89 -9.98
CA ARG A 83 3.49 2.40 -10.21
C ARG A 83 2.85 1.72 -11.41
N GLN A 84 3.60 1.57 -12.51
CA GLN A 84 3.13 0.88 -13.71
C GLN A 84 2.92 -0.62 -13.45
N TYR A 85 3.83 -1.25 -12.71
CA TYR A 85 3.71 -2.65 -12.30
C TYR A 85 2.43 -2.89 -11.49
N LEU A 86 2.16 -2.08 -10.48
CA LEU A 86 0.96 -2.22 -9.66
C LEU A 86 -0.33 -2.01 -10.46
N ASN A 87 -0.42 -0.93 -11.24
CA ASN A 87 -1.66 -0.56 -11.93
C ASN A 87 -1.94 -1.34 -13.22
N ASN A 88 -0.96 -2.04 -13.77
CA ASN A 88 -1.14 -2.89 -14.95
C ASN A 88 -1.06 -4.39 -14.57
N THR A 89 0.09 -4.84 -14.04
CA THR A 89 0.34 -6.27 -13.81
C THR A 89 -0.40 -6.79 -12.58
N VAL A 90 -0.19 -6.18 -11.42
CA VAL A 90 -0.80 -6.65 -10.17
C VAL A 90 -2.32 -6.42 -10.18
N PHE A 91 -2.78 -5.27 -10.66
CA PHE A 91 -4.21 -4.98 -10.77
C PHE A 91 -4.95 -6.02 -11.62
N ALA A 92 -4.36 -6.49 -12.72
CA ALA A 92 -4.94 -7.52 -13.57
C ALA A 92 -5.06 -8.90 -12.87
N LEU A 93 -4.26 -9.16 -11.83
CA LEU A 93 -4.34 -10.38 -11.02
C LEU A 93 -5.47 -10.35 -9.99
N LEU A 94 -6.05 -9.20 -9.67
CA LEU A 94 -7.18 -9.13 -8.74
C LEU A 94 -8.43 -9.81 -9.33
N PRO A 95 -9.34 -10.35 -8.50
CA PRO A 95 -10.66 -10.81 -8.94
C PRO A 95 -11.42 -9.70 -9.70
N ASP A 96 -12.14 -10.05 -10.76
CA ASP A 96 -12.83 -9.06 -11.61
C ASP A 96 -13.86 -8.22 -10.83
N GLU A 97 -14.57 -8.85 -9.90
CA GLU A 97 -15.51 -8.15 -9.03
C GLU A 97 -14.80 -7.13 -8.14
N LEU A 98 -13.61 -7.45 -7.61
CA LEU A 98 -12.82 -6.49 -6.83
C LEU A 98 -12.30 -5.35 -7.71
N GLN A 99 -11.79 -5.65 -8.91
CA GLN A 99 -11.33 -4.62 -9.86
C GLN A 99 -12.42 -3.58 -10.17
N ALA A 100 -13.69 -4.04 -10.27
CA ALA A 100 -14.84 -3.16 -10.53
C ALA A 100 -15.20 -2.27 -9.33
N LEU A 101 -14.83 -2.65 -8.11
CA LEU A 101 -15.14 -1.91 -6.88
C LEU A 101 -14.00 -0.99 -6.41
N ILE A 102 -12.79 -1.12 -6.97
CA ILE A 102 -11.67 -0.26 -6.58
C ILE A 102 -11.82 1.13 -7.20
N ALA A 103 -11.90 2.13 -6.32
CA ALA A 103 -11.91 3.54 -6.71
C ALA A 103 -10.53 4.00 -7.19
N PRO A 104 -10.44 4.80 -8.26
CA PRO A 104 -9.26 5.60 -8.51
C PRO A 104 -8.98 6.50 -7.30
N THR A 105 -7.74 6.52 -6.86
CA THR A 105 -7.31 7.34 -5.72
C THR A 105 -6.29 8.36 -6.21
N THR A 106 -6.57 9.63 -5.97
CA THR A 106 -5.61 10.71 -6.25
C THR A 106 -4.47 10.62 -5.24
N ILE A 107 -3.26 10.47 -5.76
CA ILE A 107 -2.01 10.53 -4.98
C ILE A 107 -1.34 11.86 -5.27
N VAL A 108 -1.10 12.64 -4.23
CA VAL A 108 -0.47 13.96 -4.32
C VAL A 108 0.93 13.88 -3.73
N GLN A 109 1.92 14.36 -4.51
CA GLN A 109 3.29 14.54 -4.03
C GLN A 109 3.83 15.91 -4.44
N ILE A 110 4.74 16.46 -3.64
CA ILE A 110 5.55 17.62 -4.04
C ILE A 110 6.89 17.10 -4.55
N VAL A 111 7.14 17.28 -5.84
CA VAL A 111 8.35 16.83 -6.55
C VAL A 111 9.04 18.05 -7.11
N ASP A 112 10.30 18.27 -6.71
CA ASP A 112 11.09 19.44 -7.10
C ASP A 112 10.38 20.79 -6.86
N GLY A 113 9.55 20.86 -5.81
CA GLY A 113 8.77 22.03 -5.43
C GLY A 113 7.42 22.15 -6.12
N GLU A 114 7.11 21.31 -7.09
CA GLU A 114 5.86 21.32 -7.84
C GLU A 114 4.88 20.25 -7.31
N ARG A 115 3.59 20.57 -7.32
CA ARG A 115 2.52 19.64 -7.00
C ARG A 115 2.29 18.68 -8.18
N VAL A 116 2.51 17.41 -7.95
CA VAL A 116 2.28 16.33 -8.91
C VAL A 116 1.16 15.43 -8.42
N GLU A 117 0.19 15.16 -9.28
CA GLU A 117 -0.94 14.30 -9.01
C GLU A 117 -0.95 13.08 -9.92
N THR A 118 -1.33 11.94 -9.37
CA THR A 118 -1.59 10.72 -10.15
C THR A 118 -2.91 10.11 -9.70
N GLU A 119 -3.60 9.47 -10.63
CA GLU A 119 -4.78 8.65 -10.37
C GLU A 119 -4.37 7.19 -10.41
N ASP A 120 -4.51 6.48 -9.30
CA ASP A 120 -4.05 5.10 -9.16
C ASP A 120 -5.13 4.21 -8.52
N LYS A 121 -5.31 3.01 -9.04
CA LYS A 121 -6.17 2.00 -8.45
C LYS A 121 -5.46 1.23 -7.34
N LEU A 122 -4.18 0.89 -7.57
CA LEU A 122 -3.30 0.33 -6.56
C LEU A 122 -2.12 1.27 -6.34
N PHE A 123 -1.72 1.43 -5.09
CA PHE A 123 -0.60 2.31 -4.73
C PHE A 123 0.21 1.73 -3.57
N LEU A 124 1.51 2.02 -3.52
CA LEU A 124 2.27 1.85 -2.30
C LEU A 124 1.89 2.93 -1.28
N LEU A 125 1.99 2.60 -0.02
CA LEU A 125 1.77 3.57 1.05
C LEU A 125 2.90 4.60 1.09
N SER A 126 2.58 5.81 1.55
CA SER A 126 3.60 6.82 1.82
C SER A 126 4.23 6.64 3.20
N LYS A 127 5.36 7.32 3.39
CA LYS A 127 6.01 7.39 4.70
C LYS A 127 5.10 8.07 5.73
N THR A 128 4.32 9.05 5.32
CA THR A 128 3.32 9.72 6.18
C THR A 128 2.21 8.76 6.59
N GLN A 129 1.72 7.93 5.69
CA GLN A 129 0.68 6.94 6.00
C GLN A 129 1.16 5.87 6.98
N VAL A 130 2.44 5.49 6.94
CA VAL A 130 2.99 4.44 7.80
C VAL A 130 3.57 4.97 9.11
N PHE A 131 4.29 6.07 9.09
CA PHE A 131 5.02 6.60 10.26
C PHE A 131 4.38 7.86 10.89
N GLY A 132 3.33 8.40 10.27
CA GLY A 132 2.74 9.66 10.68
C GLY A 132 3.52 10.88 10.22
N LYS A 133 3.14 12.05 10.72
CA LYS A 133 3.73 13.33 10.32
C LYS A 133 5.20 13.44 10.72
N GLY A 134 6.01 13.97 9.82
CA GLY A 134 7.43 14.23 9.98
C GLY A 134 7.91 15.18 8.88
N ARG A 135 9.22 15.44 8.77
CA ARG A 135 9.78 16.31 7.72
C ARG A 135 9.46 15.85 6.28
N TRP A 136 9.22 14.55 6.11
CA TRP A 136 8.81 13.98 4.81
C TRP A 136 7.38 14.35 4.41
N SER A 137 6.51 14.69 5.37
CA SER A 137 5.10 14.98 5.11
C SER A 137 4.87 16.26 4.29
N GLU A 138 5.84 17.17 4.23
CA GLU A 138 5.79 18.33 3.36
C GLU A 138 5.70 17.94 1.88
N ARG A 139 6.19 16.74 1.53
CA ARG A 139 6.12 16.17 0.18
C ARG A 139 4.89 15.31 -0.07
N GLU A 140 4.10 15.06 0.96
CA GLU A 140 2.90 14.23 0.96
C GLU A 140 1.76 14.94 1.72
N PRO A 141 1.36 16.13 1.24
CA PRO A 141 0.57 17.09 2.03
C PRO A 141 -0.84 16.59 2.37
N GLU A 142 -1.37 15.67 1.57
CA GLU A 142 -2.73 15.13 1.74
C GLU A 142 -2.76 13.79 2.49
N ASP A 143 -1.59 13.21 2.78
CA ASP A 143 -1.53 11.94 3.47
C ASP A 143 -1.69 12.10 4.99
N ALA A 144 -2.40 11.16 5.59
CA ALA A 144 -2.53 11.02 7.03
C ALA A 144 -2.15 9.60 7.47
N GLN A 145 -1.68 9.47 8.72
CA GLN A 145 -1.28 8.16 9.24
C GLN A 145 -2.46 7.20 9.30
N LEU A 146 -2.25 5.98 8.81
CA LEU A 146 -3.19 4.88 8.91
C LEU A 146 -3.20 4.31 10.34
N LEU A 147 -4.39 4.03 10.85
CA LEU A 147 -4.57 3.56 12.22
C LEU A 147 -4.02 2.15 12.47
N CYS A 148 -3.79 1.36 11.41
CA CYS A 148 -3.15 0.04 11.52
C CYS A 148 -1.63 0.09 11.77
N PHE A 149 -0.96 1.26 11.69
CA PHE A 149 0.50 1.39 11.79
C PHE A 149 0.97 2.24 12.98
N LEU A 150 0.23 2.26 14.07
CA LEU A 150 0.54 3.11 15.22
C LEU A 150 1.77 2.63 16.02
N ARG A 151 2.07 1.34 16.00
CA ARG A 151 3.20 0.75 16.73
C ARG A 151 4.20 0.14 15.75
N GLU A 152 5.45 0.03 16.16
CA GLU A 152 6.53 -0.52 15.32
C GLU A 152 6.24 -1.94 14.85
N LYS A 153 5.76 -2.79 15.74
CA LYS A 153 5.40 -4.18 15.42
C LYS A 153 4.26 -4.30 14.39
N ASP A 154 3.40 -3.28 14.28
CA ASP A 154 2.27 -3.28 13.34
C ASP A 154 2.75 -3.02 11.89
N ARG A 155 4.00 -2.64 11.70
CA ARG A 155 4.65 -2.35 10.42
C ARG A 155 5.50 -3.50 9.89
N VAL A 156 5.69 -4.54 10.69
CA VAL A 156 6.42 -5.76 10.28
C VAL A 156 5.52 -6.56 9.33
N LYS A 157 6.07 -6.97 8.19
CA LYS A 157 5.37 -7.79 7.19
C LYS A 157 6.21 -9.01 6.80
N GLU A 158 5.53 -10.10 6.52
CA GLU A 158 6.15 -11.26 5.86
C GLU A 158 6.19 -11.02 4.35
N CYS A 159 7.25 -11.49 3.69
CA CYS A 159 7.46 -11.30 2.26
C CYS A 159 7.95 -12.61 1.63
N GLY A 160 7.02 -13.40 1.11
CA GLY A 160 7.32 -14.70 0.49
C GLY A 160 8.11 -15.62 1.43
N ASP A 161 9.12 -16.29 0.88
CA ASP A 161 9.98 -17.24 1.62
C ASP A 161 11.01 -16.55 2.53
N ASN A 162 11.13 -15.23 2.50
CA ASN A 162 12.10 -14.48 3.30
C ASN A 162 11.68 -14.29 4.77
N GLY A 163 10.44 -14.68 5.13
CA GLY A 163 9.86 -14.36 6.44
C GLY A 163 9.68 -12.85 6.58
N THR A 164 9.92 -12.29 7.77
CA THR A 164 9.82 -10.83 7.96
C THR A 164 10.91 -10.11 7.17
N TRP A 165 10.50 -9.26 6.25
CA TRP A 165 11.42 -8.63 5.31
C TRP A 165 11.15 -7.14 5.14
N TRP A 166 12.01 -6.47 4.37
CA TRP A 166 11.91 -5.06 4.01
C TRP A 166 10.85 -4.89 2.93
N TRP A 167 10.05 -3.81 3.02
CA TRP A 167 9.02 -3.53 2.03
C TRP A 167 8.96 -2.04 1.65
N TRP A 168 8.54 -1.78 0.42
CA TRP A 168 8.59 -0.48 -0.20
C TRP A 168 7.50 0.48 0.28
N LEU A 169 7.89 1.77 0.34
CA LEU A 169 6.99 2.91 0.41
C LEU A 169 7.18 3.78 -0.84
N ARG A 170 6.13 4.52 -1.27
CA ARG A 170 6.19 5.38 -2.47
C ARG A 170 6.99 6.67 -2.28
N SER A 171 7.36 7.04 -1.05
CA SER A 171 8.05 8.28 -0.71
C SER A 171 9.48 8.26 -1.21
N PRO A 172 9.90 9.18 -2.11
CA PRO A 172 11.30 9.31 -2.50
C PRO A 172 12.13 9.82 -1.32
N GLU A 173 13.38 9.40 -1.25
CA GLU A 173 14.33 9.95 -0.28
C GLU A 173 14.58 11.43 -0.55
N ALA A 174 14.57 12.24 0.52
CA ALA A 174 14.68 13.70 0.40
C ALA A 174 16.08 14.20 0.07
N SER A 175 17.10 13.50 0.57
CA SER A 175 18.51 13.89 0.49
C SER A 175 19.28 13.20 -0.61
N GLY A 176 18.65 12.24 -1.31
CA GLY A 176 19.27 11.43 -2.35
C GLY A 176 18.42 11.33 -3.61
N SER A 177 19.05 11.06 -4.73
CA SER A 177 18.41 10.94 -6.04
C SER A 177 18.19 9.49 -6.49
N SER A 178 18.51 8.49 -5.64
CA SER A 178 18.55 7.09 -6.02
C SER A 178 17.65 6.17 -5.23
N SER A 179 17.08 6.63 -4.11
CA SER A 179 16.43 5.77 -3.13
C SER A 179 14.98 6.15 -2.87
N PHE A 180 14.18 5.16 -2.48
CA PHE A 180 12.84 5.35 -1.91
C PHE A 180 12.83 4.92 -0.44
N ALA A 181 11.87 5.41 0.30
CA ALA A 181 11.61 4.98 1.67
C ALA A 181 11.18 3.51 1.68
N SER A 182 11.52 2.83 2.75
CA SER A 182 11.12 1.46 3.03
C SER A 182 10.86 1.29 4.51
N VAL A 183 10.19 0.19 4.85
CA VAL A 183 10.07 -0.30 6.22
C VAL A 183 11.02 -1.49 6.37
N SER A 184 11.79 -1.52 7.46
CA SER A 184 12.70 -2.63 7.73
C SER A 184 11.94 -3.87 8.25
N ASN A 185 12.60 -5.01 8.27
CA ASN A 185 12.08 -6.26 8.83
C ASN A 185 11.71 -6.19 10.33
N HIS A 186 12.08 -5.11 11.02
CA HIS A 186 11.69 -4.85 12.41
C HIS A 186 10.64 -3.73 12.53
N GLY A 187 10.10 -3.21 11.42
CA GLY A 187 9.08 -2.15 11.41
C GLY A 187 9.63 -0.73 11.50
N GLY A 188 10.96 -0.56 11.45
CA GLY A 188 11.63 0.75 11.46
C GLY A 188 11.66 1.41 10.09
N SER A 189 11.81 2.75 10.07
CA SER A 189 11.96 3.51 8.81
C SER A 189 13.36 3.37 8.23
N SER A 190 13.44 3.13 6.93
CA SER A 190 14.70 3.05 6.19
C SER A 190 14.56 3.62 4.77
N THR A 191 15.65 3.55 4.01
CA THR A 191 15.71 3.88 2.58
C THR A 191 16.56 2.85 1.86
N ILE A 192 16.17 2.48 0.64
CA ILE A 192 16.87 1.52 -0.20
C ILE A 192 16.98 2.09 -1.61
N ALA A 193 18.06 1.77 -2.33
CA ALA A 193 18.21 2.19 -3.73
C ALA A 193 17.09 1.58 -4.59
N ALA A 194 16.51 2.40 -5.46
CA ALA A 194 15.31 2.06 -6.25
C ALA A 194 15.45 0.79 -7.11
N SER A 195 16.67 0.39 -7.45
CA SER A 195 16.95 -0.81 -8.26
C SER A 195 17.09 -2.11 -7.46
N TYR A 196 17.04 -2.06 -6.13
CA TYR A 196 16.97 -3.29 -5.33
C TYR A 196 15.55 -3.85 -5.34
N SER A 197 15.43 -5.17 -5.19
CA SER A 197 14.14 -5.83 -4.96
C SER A 197 13.83 -5.87 -3.48
N CYS A 198 12.58 -5.55 -3.13
CA CYS A 198 12.04 -5.64 -1.78
C CYS A 198 10.57 -6.05 -1.85
N GLY A 199 9.99 -6.35 -0.70
CA GLY A 199 8.59 -6.70 -0.57
C GLY A 199 7.66 -5.60 -1.09
N VAL A 200 6.56 -6.02 -1.69
CA VAL A 200 5.52 -5.16 -2.27
C VAL A 200 4.22 -5.32 -1.49
N ALA A 201 3.82 -4.28 -0.78
CA ALA A 201 2.55 -4.21 -0.05
C ALA A 201 1.73 -3.02 -0.56
N PHE A 202 0.76 -3.28 -1.42
CA PHE A 202 -0.10 -2.24 -1.98
C PHE A 202 -1.31 -1.93 -1.09
N GLY A 203 -1.90 -0.76 -1.33
CA GLY A 203 -3.20 -0.36 -0.81
C GLY A 203 -4.15 0.04 -1.93
N PHE A 204 -5.45 0.08 -1.61
CA PHE A 204 -6.52 0.58 -2.47
C PHE A 204 -7.67 1.14 -1.63
N CYS A 205 -8.58 1.88 -2.29
CA CYS A 205 -9.86 2.33 -1.73
C CYS A 205 -11.00 1.71 -2.54
N LEU A 206 -12.17 1.53 -1.91
CA LEU A 206 -13.41 1.13 -2.60
C LEU A 206 -14.23 2.37 -2.99
N ILE A 207 -15.01 2.23 -4.09
CA ILE A 207 -15.92 3.25 -4.62
C ILE A 207 -17.00 3.56 -3.59
#